data_dc4bed3cbb25819515a4269f17023055
#
_entry.id   dc4bed3cbb25819515a4269f17023055
#
_cell.length_a   1.000
_cell.length_b   1.000
_cell.length_c   1.000
_cell.angle_alpha   90.00
_cell.angle_beta   90.00
_cell.angle_gamma   90.00
#
_symmetry.space_group_name_H-M   'P 1'
#
loop_
_entity.id
_entity.type
_entity.pdbx_description
1 polymer ?
#
loop_
_entity_poly.entity_id
_entity_poly.type
_entity_poly.pdbx_seq_one_letter_code
_entity_poly.pdbx_strand_id
1 'polypeptide(L)'
;MTQSVISEAVQPADLAAQAELLAEQELSLYRSDLTRRSDTADSLLRRLGADDADFATFLRRDPVARKLLDGRPGKMVQLRTGEGGRVEELVARYPAEASQQSGTHFTRLKIDRADGALRAGTETVALESQVRLGSGTISSSLFAATDDARLPDAVASQMVEMFSTEIDFHRELRKGDTFTVIYEALTADGEPITWGSGAEMTGRVLAAEFVNRGRSYSSVWYAESGAKGTYYGLDGQSKRRAFLGSPLAFSRITSTFAMRMHPILNTWRAHRGVDYAAPTGTPVRSVGEGVVELAGRQNGYGNVVEIKHSGERTTVYAHLSRIDVRKGQRVEQGAQVGAVGATGWATGPHLHFEFKVNGKQQNPLAMAKAAEALTIAPPDKQKFATHVAQVRTQLEIATSMAGRTQFSE
;
A
#
# COMPACT_ATOMS: atom_id res chain seq x y z
N MET A 1 -7.68 28.61 49.25
CA MET A 1 -6.35 28.48 48.63
C MET A 1 -6.07 29.80 47.93
N THR A 2 -5.14 30.61 48.45
CA THR A 2 -4.75 31.90 47.85
C THR A 2 -3.73 31.64 46.76
N GLN A 3 -4.09 31.93 45.52
CA GLN A 3 -3.14 31.93 44.41
C GLN A 3 -2.20 33.14 44.56
N SER A 4 -0.92 32.90 44.77
CA SER A 4 0.09 33.96 44.65
C SER A 4 0.53 34.05 43.17
N VAL A 5 0.26 35.17 42.55
CA VAL A 5 0.78 35.52 41.24
C VAL A 5 2.21 36.05 41.43
N ILE A 6 3.20 35.30 40.98
CA ILE A 6 4.59 35.76 40.90
C ILE A 6 4.75 36.45 39.55
N SER A 7 4.91 37.79 39.60
CA SER A 7 5.26 38.56 38.41
C SER A 7 6.77 38.66 38.31
N GLU A 8 7.36 37.94 37.37
CA GLU A 8 8.78 38.04 37.05
C GLU A 8 8.95 39.03 35.88
N ALA A 9 9.72 40.09 36.11
CA ALA A 9 10.02 41.05 35.04
C ALA A 9 10.97 40.42 34.05
N VAL A 10 10.48 40.07 32.88
CA VAL A 10 11.32 39.65 31.74
C VAL A 10 12.10 40.88 31.27
N GLN A 11 13.40 40.95 31.58
CA GLN A 11 14.28 41.90 30.93
C GLN A 11 14.46 41.49 29.49
N PRO A 12 14.17 42.37 28.50
CA PRO A 12 14.47 42.05 27.11
C PRO A 12 15.99 41.85 27.02
N ALA A 13 16.42 40.68 26.52
CA ALA A 13 17.81 40.42 26.22
C ALA A 13 18.29 41.51 25.22
N ASP A 14 19.56 41.90 25.36
CA ASP A 14 20.18 42.96 24.56
C ASP A 14 19.92 42.69 23.05
N LEU A 15 19.01 43.48 22.46
CA LEU A 15 18.60 43.35 21.07
C LEU A 15 19.77 43.65 20.14
N ALA A 16 20.76 44.45 20.56
CA ALA A 16 21.94 44.73 19.76
C ALA A 16 22.85 43.50 19.70
N ALA A 17 23.10 42.82 20.81
CA ALA A 17 23.88 41.58 20.84
C ALA A 17 23.18 40.42 20.12
N GLN A 18 21.85 40.36 20.16
CA GLN A 18 21.08 39.38 19.37
C GLN A 18 21.12 39.68 17.88
N ALA A 19 21.06 40.94 17.47
CA ALA A 19 21.18 41.35 16.08
C ALA A 19 22.60 41.08 15.55
N GLU A 20 23.63 41.27 16.36
CA GLU A 20 25.02 40.97 16.00
C GLU A 20 25.25 39.45 15.86
N LEU A 21 24.73 38.63 16.75
CA LEU A 21 24.72 37.18 16.65
C LEU A 21 23.93 36.65 15.42
N LEU A 22 22.83 37.32 15.07
CA LEU A 22 22.04 37.00 13.85
C LEU A 22 22.77 37.46 12.58
N ALA A 23 23.53 38.55 12.63
CA ALA A 23 24.32 39.02 11.49
C ALA A 23 25.57 38.15 11.22
N GLU A 24 26.08 37.46 12.25
CA GLU A 24 27.14 36.48 12.12
C GLU A 24 26.66 35.11 11.57
N GLN A 25 25.36 34.84 11.60
CA GLN A 25 24.80 33.64 11.00
C GLN A 25 24.59 33.85 9.51
N GLU A 26 25.39 33.16 8.66
CA GLU A 26 25.12 33.06 7.24
C GLU A 26 23.72 32.45 7.03
N LEU A 27 22.75 33.30 6.67
CA LEU A 27 21.39 32.87 6.34
C LEU A 27 21.40 32.12 5.01
N SER A 28 21.46 30.81 5.07
CA SER A 28 21.28 29.97 3.87
C SER A 28 19.81 29.87 3.53
N LEU A 29 19.44 30.38 2.34
CA LEU A 29 18.07 30.27 1.85
C LEU A 29 17.86 28.95 1.13
N TYR A 30 16.95 28.14 1.69
CA TYR A 30 16.51 26.89 1.04
C TYR A 30 15.20 27.11 0.30
N ARG A 31 15.14 26.66 -0.96
CA ARG A 31 13.92 26.66 -1.77
C ARG A 31 13.70 25.28 -2.37
N SER A 32 12.46 24.84 -2.35
CA SER A 32 12.08 23.51 -2.83
C SER A 32 10.93 23.61 -3.84
N ASP A 33 10.97 22.78 -4.88
CA ASP A 33 9.89 22.62 -5.85
C ASP A 33 10.02 21.25 -6.55
N LEU A 34 9.06 20.89 -7.37
CA LEU A 34 9.11 19.72 -8.25
C LEU A 34 9.56 20.10 -9.65
N THR A 35 10.34 19.25 -10.32
CA THR A 35 10.64 19.43 -11.74
C THR A 35 9.38 19.31 -12.58
N ARG A 36 9.27 20.09 -13.64
CA ARG A 36 8.15 20.10 -14.61
C ARG A 36 8.64 19.63 -15.98
N ARG A 37 7.72 19.12 -16.79
CA ARG A 37 8.05 18.63 -18.15
C ARG A 37 8.65 19.71 -19.05
N SER A 38 8.30 20.96 -18.83
CA SER A 38 8.76 22.12 -19.60
C SER A 38 10.03 22.76 -19.04
N ASP A 39 10.60 22.24 -17.95
CA ASP A 39 11.75 22.85 -17.33
C ASP A 39 13.00 22.74 -18.22
N THR A 40 13.67 23.86 -18.33
CA THR A 40 15.07 23.96 -18.72
C THR A 40 15.92 24.29 -17.49
N ALA A 41 17.24 24.19 -17.58
CA ALA A 41 18.14 24.56 -16.48
C ALA A 41 17.83 25.98 -15.97
N ASP A 42 17.70 26.93 -16.91
CA ASP A 42 17.46 28.34 -16.57
C ASP A 42 16.06 28.57 -15.98
N SER A 43 15.03 27.91 -16.50
CA SER A 43 13.66 28.08 -15.99
C SER A 43 13.48 27.48 -14.61
N LEU A 44 14.11 26.34 -14.33
CA LEU A 44 14.11 25.70 -13.01
C LEU A 44 14.82 26.59 -11.98
N LEU A 45 16.03 27.05 -12.28
CA LEU A 45 16.81 27.90 -11.37
C LEU A 45 16.06 29.20 -11.04
N ARG A 46 15.56 29.91 -12.07
CA ARG A 46 14.75 31.14 -11.86
C ARG A 46 13.52 30.88 -10.97
N ARG A 47 12.82 29.76 -11.17
CA ARG A 47 11.66 29.39 -10.35
C ARG A 47 12.06 29.11 -8.91
N LEU A 48 13.26 28.57 -8.69
CA LEU A 48 13.86 28.38 -7.38
C LEU A 48 14.57 29.65 -6.87
N GLY A 49 14.47 30.77 -7.59
CA GLY A 49 14.99 32.08 -7.18
C GLY A 49 16.51 32.20 -7.26
N ALA A 50 17.16 31.42 -8.10
CA ALA A 50 18.57 31.51 -8.38
C ALA A 50 18.81 32.08 -9.79
N ASP A 51 19.85 32.92 -9.92
CA ASP A 51 20.36 33.43 -11.19
C ASP A 51 21.86 33.12 -11.30
N ASP A 52 22.17 31.89 -11.69
CA ASP A 52 23.54 31.35 -11.78
C ASP A 52 23.74 30.71 -13.16
N ALA A 53 24.29 31.48 -14.09
CA ALA A 53 24.52 31.04 -15.48
C ALA A 53 25.55 29.90 -15.58
N ASP A 54 26.54 29.88 -14.69
CA ASP A 54 27.55 28.81 -14.63
C ASP A 54 26.91 27.51 -14.18
N PHE A 55 26.06 27.58 -13.15
CA PHE A 55 25.33 26.41 -12.68
C PHE A 55 24.33 25.89 -13.73
N ALA A 56 23.63 26.79 -14.42
CA ALA A 56 22.75 26.41 -15.52
C ALA A 56 23.51 25.74 -16.67
N THR A 57 24.71 26.20 -16.97
CA THR A 57 25.58 25.60 -17.98
C THR A 57 26.08 24.22 -17.54
N PHE A 58 26.44 24.07 -16.28
CA PHE A 58 26.83 22.79 -15.69
C PHE A 58 25.68 21.76 -15.76
N LEU A 59 24.47 22.17 -15.37
CA LEU A 59 23.26 21.31 -15.47
C LEU A 59 23.01 20.78 -16.91
N ARG A 60 23.37 21.55 -17.93
CA ARG A 60 23.20 21.15 -19.33
C ARG A 60 24.31 20.22 -19.84
N ARG A 61 25.54 20.36 -19.34
CA ARG A 61 26.71 19.71 -19.90
C ARG A 61 27.17 18.47 -19.14
N ASP A 62 27.07 18.48 -17.82
CA ASP A 62 27.51 17.37 -17.01
C ASP A 62 26.56 16.17 -17.13
N PRO A 63 27.06 14.95 -17.42
CA PRO A 63 26.21 13.79 -17.67
C PRO A 63 25.44 13.31 -16.43
N VAL A 64 25.92 13.63 -15.23
CA VAL A 64 25.24 13.28 -13.97
C VAL A 64 24.22 14.36 -13.62
N ALA A 65 24.61 15.63 -13.64
CA ALA A 65 23.73 16.77 -13.34
C ALA A 65 22.51 16.82 -14.27
N ARG A 66 22.69 16.52 -15.54
CA ARG A 66 21.66 16.47 -16.57
C ARG A 66 20.51 15.53 -16.25
N LYS A 67 20.75 14.46 -15.46
CA LYS A 67 19.72 13.55 -14.97
C LYS A 67 18.60 14.26 -14.20
N LEU A 68 18.85 15.46 -13.67
CA LEU A 68 17.83 16.28 -13.03
C LEU A 68 16.65 16.57 -13.96
N LEU A 69 16.95 16.95 -15.19
CA LEU A 69 15.94 17.35 -16.19
C LEU A 69 15.55 16.21 -17.14
N ASP A 70 16.37 15.17 -17.23
CA ASP A 70 16.10 14.01 -18.07
C ASP A 70 15.01 13.11 -17.49
N GLY A 71 14.23 12.44 -18.34
CA GLY A 71 13.26 11.42 -17.97
C GLY A 71 11.93 11.98 -17.41
N ARG A 72 11.40 11.36 -16.35
CA ARG A 72 10.10 11.73 -15.78
C ARG A 72 10.19 13.01 -14.95
N PRO A 73 9.26 13.98 -15.15
CA PRO A 73 9.13 15.14 -14.28
C PRO A 73 8.61 14.77 -12.89
N GLY A 74 8.54 15.75 -12.00
CA GLY A 74 8.06 15.56 -10.63
C GLY A 74 9.17 15.14 -9.67
N LYS A 75 10.45 15.31 -10.01
CA LYS A 75 11.56 15.11 -9.07
C LYS A 75 11.53 16.22 -8.03
N MET A 76 11.69 15.88 -6.76
CA MET A 76 11.80 16.85 -5.68
C MET A 76 13.17 17.51 -5.75
N VAL A 77 13.21 18.81 -5.82
CA VAL A 77 14.44 19.60 -5.89
C VAL A 77 14.50 20.57 -4.73
N GLN A 78 15.61 20.58 -4.05
CA GLN A 78 15.94 21.55 -3.01
C GLN A 78 17.21 22.29 -3.42
N LEU A 79 17.17 23.61 -3.36
CA LEU A 79 18.26 24.49 -3.75
C LEU A 79 18.67 25.33 -2.54
N ARG A 80 19.97 25.42 -2.30
CA ARG A 80 20.56 26.36 -1.35
C ARG A 80 21.35 27.42 -2.11
N THR A 81 21.02 28.68 -1.81
CA THR A 81 21.70 29.83 -2.40
C THR A 81 22.42 30.61 -1.31
N GLY A 82 23.62 31.07 -1.61
CA GLY A 82 24.36 32.03 -0.84
C GLY A 82 24.10 33.47 -1.30
N GLU A 83 25.04 34.36 -0.95
CA GLU A 83 24.95 35.78 -1.32
C GLU A 83 24.87 35.97 -2.83
N GLY A 84 24.06 36.95 -3.27
CA GLY A 84 23.88 37.30 -4.68
C GLY A 84 23.10 36.26 -5.51
N GLY A 85 22.41 35.29 -4.88
CA GLY A 85 21.62 34.30 -5.59
C GLY A 85 22.44 33.20 -6.26
N ARG A 86 23.72 33.08 -5.92
CA ARG A 86 24.61 32.05 -6.40
C ARG A 86 24.24 30.70 -5.78
N VAL A 87 24.18 29.65 -6.59
CA VAL A 87 23.87 28.29 -6.13
C VAL A 87 25.07 27.67 -5.43
N GLU A 88 24.90 27.30 -4.18
CA GLU A 88 25.90 26.57 -3.40
C GLU A 88 25.69 25.07 -3.46
N GLU A 89 24.43 24.64 -3.34
CA GLU A 89 24.06 23.24 -3.37
C GLU A 89 22.68 23.04 -4.01
N LEU A 90 22.53 21.98 -4.79
CA LEU A 90 21.27 21.46 -5.27
C LEU A 90 21.19 19.98 -4.91
N VAL A 91 20.09 19.60 -4.26
CA VAL A 91 19.76 18.19 -3.99
C VAL A 91 18.47 17.85 -4.70
N ALA A 92 18.48 16.80 -5.52
CA ALA A 92 17.27 16.27 -6.11
C ALA A 92 17.04 14.85 -5.65
N ARG A 93 15.77 14.52 -5.39
CA ARG A 93 15.31 13.21 -4.93
C ARG A 93 14.24 12.69 -5.87
N TYR A 94 14.39 11.44 -6.32
CA TYR A 94 13.45 10.79 -7.25
C TYR A 94 13.54 9.27 -7.12
N PRO A 95 12.54 8.51 -7.63
CA PRO A 95 12.53 7.06 -7.52
C PRO A 95 13.83 6.41 -7.99
N ALA A 96 14.28 5.36 -7.30
CA ALA A 96 15.46 4.61 -7.72
C ALA A 96 15.27 4.05 -9.15
N GLU A 97 16.34 4.10 -9.96
CA GLU A 97 16.30 3.66 -11.36
C GLU A 97 16.05 2.16 -11.49
N ALA A 98 16.52 1.35 -10.53
CA ALA A 98 16.28 -0.09 -10.50
C ALA A 98 14.84 -0.39 -10.09
N SER A 99 14.05 -1.03 -10.96
CA SER A 99 12.62 -1.32 -10.74
C SER A 99 12.33 -2.11 -9.46
N GLN A 100 13.26 -2.96 -9.02
CA GLN A 100 13.14 -3.75 -7.78
C GLN A 100 13.31 -2.91 -6.50
N GLN A 101 13.89 -1.71 -6.60
CA GLN A 101 14.18 -0.82 -5.49
C GLN A 101 13.26 0.40 -5.43
N SER A 102 12.43 0.63 -6.45
CA SER A 102 11.61 1.85 -6.59
C SER A 102 10.61 2.09 -5.46
N GLY A 103 10.25 1.04 -4.69
CA GLY A 103 9.35 1.16 -3.52
C GLY A 103 10.07 1.22 -2.17
N THR A 104 11.39 1.06 -2.13
CA THR A 104 12.19 0.97 -0.89
C THR A 104 13.39 1.89 -0.87
N HIS A 105 13.78 2.43 -2.02
CA HIS A 105 14.95 3.31 -2.19
C HIS A 105 14.62 4.47 -3.11
N PHE A 106 15.43 5.52 -3.01
CA PHE A 106 15.40 6.65 -3.92
C PHE A 106 16.79 6.97 -4.44
N THR A 107 16.88 7.70 -5.55
CA THR A 107 18.12 8.29 -6.04
C THR A 107 18.22 9.70 -5.49
N ARG A 108 19.33 9.99 -4.80
CA ARG A 108 19.75 11.32 -4.41
C ARG A 108 20.77 11.81 -5.44
N LEU A 109 20.45 12.87 -6.17
CA LEU A 109 21.40 13.62 -6.99
C LEU A 109 21.83 14.83 -6.17
N LYS A 110 23.11 14.95 -5.90
CA LYS A 110 23.71 16.11 -5.23
C LYS A 110 24.63 16.84 -6.20
N ILE A 111 24.47 18.15 -6.27
CA ILE A 111 25.37 19.06 -6.99
C ILE A 111 25.82 20.10 -5.99
N ASP A 112 27.09 20.19 -5.74
CA ASP A 112 27.66 21.18 -4.82
C ASP A 112 28.84 21.92 -5.47
N ARG A 113 29.21 23.03 -4.84
CA ARG A 113 30.35 23.82 -5.23
C ARG A 113 31.49 23.62 -4.20
N ALA A 114 32.45 22.82 -4.59
CA ALA A 114 33.65 22.53 -3.76
C ALA A 114 34.87 23.14 -4.40
N ASP A 115 35.65 23.88 -3.64
CA ASP A 115 36.87 24.56 -4.10
C ASP A 115 36.66 25.45 -5.37
N GLY A 116 35.49 26.08 -5.46
CA GLY A 116 35.08 26.90 -6.60
C GLY A 116 34.58 26.13 -7.84
N ALA A 117 34.73 24.80 -7.87
CA ALA A 117 34.28 23.95 -8.97
C ALA A 117 32.93 23.25 -8.63
N LEU A 118 32.04 23.10 -9.64
CA LEU A 118 30.83 22.34 -9.51
C LEU A 118 31.09 20.83 -9.64
N ARG A 119 30.52 20.05 -8.77
CA ARG A 119 30.58 18.58 -8.80
C ARG A 119 29.19 18.00 -8.68
N ALA A 120 28.92 16.94 -9.42
CA ALA A 120 27.65 16.20 -9.36
C ALA A 120 27.90 14.73 -9.04
N GLY A 121 27.06 14.18 -8.17
CA GLY A 121 27.08 12.76 -7.81
C GLY A 121 25.67 12.22 -7.61
N THR A 122 25.48 10.92 -7.85
CA THR A 122 24.24 10.21 -7.52
C THR A 122 24.51 9.06 -6.57
N GLU A 123 23.60 8.84 -5.65
CA GLU A 123 23.62 7.68 -4.76
C GLU A 123 22.21 7.10 -4.63
N THR A 124 22.12 5.80 -4.33
CA THR A 124 20.87 5.12 -4.02
C THR A 124 20.77 4.99 -2.51
N VAL A 125 19.71 5.56 -1.94
CA VAL A 125 19.49 5.65 -0.49
C VAL A 125 18.18 4.96 -0.14
N ALA A 126 18.12 4.28 1.00
CA ALA A 126 16.89 3.67 1.48
C ALA A 126 15.88 4.76 1.88
N LEU A 127 14.59 4.50 1.57
CA LEU A 127 13.50 5.32 2.08
C LEU A 127 13.38 5.11 3.59
N GLU A 128 13.05 6.17 4.30
CA GLU A 128 12.70 6.14 5.71
C GLU A 128 11.17 6.16 5.86
N SER A 129 10.66 5.68 6.96
CA SER A 129 9.25 5.77 7.29
C SER A 129 9.02 6.47 8.62
N GLN A 130 8.02 7.33 8.65
CA GLN A 130 7.52 7.97 9.86
C GLN A 130 6.11 7.45 10.14
N VAL A 131 5.84 7.09 11.39
CA VAL A 131 4.50 6.69 11.81
C VAL A 131 3.63 7.93 11.94
N ARG A 132 2.49 7.93 11.24
CA ARG A 132 1.48 8.98 11.30
C ARG A 132 0.14 8.44 11.76
N LEU A 133 -0.60 9.28 12.42
CA LEU A 133 -1.93 9.03 12.94
C LEU A 133 -2.94 9.87 12.18
N GLY A 134 -4.09 9.30 11.90
CA GLY A 134 -5.20 10.00 11.29
C GLY A 134 -6.54 9.45 11.76
N SER A 135 -7.57 10.28 11.66
CA SER A 135 -8.93 9.90 12.02
C SER A 135 -9.92 10.78 11.29
N GLY A 136 -11.13 10.29 11.11
CA GLY A 136 -12.16 11.03 10.42
C GLY A 136 -13.57 10.48 10.68
N THR A 137 -14.56 11.27 10.28
CA THR A 137 -15.98 10.91 10.38
C THR A 137 -16.58 10.87 8.99
N ILE A 138 -17.32 9.84 8.68
CA ILE A 138 -17.98 9.68 7.39
C ILE A 138 -19.11 10.69 7.25
N SER A 139 -18.99 11.56 6.27
CA SER A 139 -20.05 12.49 5.84
C SER A 139 -20.82 11.98 4.64
N SER A 140 -20.14 11.41 3.64
CA SER A 140 -20.70 10.87 2.40
C SER A 140 -20.05 9.56 1.97
N SER A 141 -18.71 9.51 1.92
CA SER A 141 -17.91 8.33 1.58
C SER A 141 -16.64 8.28 2.39
N LEU A 142 -15.94 7.13 2.37
CA LEU A 142 -14.65 7.00 3.02
C LEU A 142 -13.61 7.94 2.39
N PHE A 143 -13.53 8.00 1.06
CA PHE A 143 -12.57 8.85 0.37
C PHE A 143 -12.80 10.34 0.67
N ALA A 144 -14.05 10.81 0.68
CA ALA A 144 -14.34 12.18 1.10
C ALA A 144 -13.91 12.47 2.54
N ALA A 145 -14.12 11.51 3.45
CA ALA A 145 -13.73 11.68 4.85
C ALA A 145 -12.21 11.60 5.06
N THR A 146 -11.48 10.83 4.22
CA THR A 146 -10.01 10.83 4.23
C THR A 146 -9.43 12.11 3.62
N ASP A 147 -10.06 12.67 2.59
CA ASP A 147 -9.71 13.98 2.01
C ASP A 147 -9.87 15.10 3.05
N ASP A 148 -11.02 15.13 3.74
CA ASP A 148 -11.30 16.08 4.82
C ASP A 148 -10.24 15.97 5.95
N ALA A 149 -9.80 14.74 6.25
CA ALA A 149 -8.76 14.46 7.24
C ALA A 149 -7.33 14.64 6.68
N ARG A 150 -7.15 15.04 5.43
CA ARG A 150 -5.88 15.19 4.71
C ARG A 150 -5.03 13.90 4.71
N LEU A 151 -5.69 12.77 4.59
CA LEU A 151 -5.06 11.45 4.48
C LEU A 151 -4.91 11.06 3.01
N PRO A 152 -3.77 10.48 2.62
CA PRO A 152 -3.56 10.02 1.26
C PRO A 152 -4.56 8.94 0.82
N ASP A 153 -5.03 8.97 -0.42
CA ASP A 153 -5.94 7.98 -1.03
C ASP A 153 -5.45 6.53 -0.89
N ALA A 154 -4.14 6.34 -0.90
CA ALA A 154 -3.53 5.03 -0.69
C ALA A 154 -3.85 4.44 0.69
N VAL A 155 -4.00 5.28 1.71
CA VAL A 155 -4.42 4.87 3.07
C VAL A 155 -5.88 4.43 3.06
N ALA A 156 -6.77 5.22 2.42
CA ALA A 156 -8.18 4.86 2.25
C ALA A 156 -8.34 3.53 1.53
N SER A 157 -7.60 3.34 0.44
CA SER A 157 -7.62 2.10 -0.36
C SER A 157 -7.18 0.89 0.46
N GLN A 158 -6.13 1.02 1.27
CA GLN A 158 -5.67 -0.05 2.17
C GLN A 158 -6.72 -0.35 3.26
N MET A 159 -7.38 0.66 3.83
CA MET A 159 -8.47 0.46 4.80
C MET A 159 -9.64 -0.30 4.18
N VAL A 160 -10.04 0.04 2.95
CA VAL A 160 -11.09 -0.71 2.23
C VAL A 160 -10.68 -2.18 2.08
N GLU A 161 -9.45 -2.46 1.67
CA GLU A 161 -8.95 -3.84 1.54
C GLU A 161 -8.95 -4.58 2.88
N MET A 162 -8.47 -3.93 3.95
CA MET A 162 -8.38 -4.50 5.30
C MET A 162 -9.74 -4.95 5.84
N PHE A 163 -10.79 -4.15 5.64
CA PHE A 163 -12.11 -4.39 6.22
C PHE A 163 -13.15 -4.94 5.22
N SER A 164 -12.76 -5.19 3.97
CA SER A 164 -13.67 -5.64 2.90
C SER A 164 -14.42 -6.96 3.19
N THR A 165 -13.90 -7.78 4.12
CA THR A 165 -14.56 -9.02 4.56
C THR A 165 -15.61 -8.79 5.64
N GLU A 166 -15.61 -7.61 6.27
CA GLU A 166 -16.44 -7.28 7.44
C GLU A 166 -17.43 -6.15 7.13
N ILE A 167 -17.08 -5.24 6.22
CA ILE A 167 -17.85 -4.04 5.87
C ILE A 167 -17.96 -3.93 4.36
N ASP A 168 -19.19 -3.83 3.85
CA ASP A 168 -19.45 -3.40 2.46
C ASP A 168 -19.43 -1.87 2.40
N PHE A 169 -18.29 -1.29 2.05
CA PHE A 169 -18.10 0.16 1.97
C PHE A 169 -19.02 0.88 0.98
N HIS A 170 -19.65 0.16 0.04
CA HIS A 170 -20.60 0.74 -0.89
C HIS A 170 -22.03 0.78 -0.33
N ARG A 171 -22.40 -0.15 0.55
CA ARG A 171 -23.78 -0.34 0.99
C ARG A 171 -24.00 -0.06 2.48
N GLU A 172 -22.98 -0.26 3.29
CA GLU A 172 -23.13 -0.29 4.75
C GLU A 172 -22.64 0.98 5.45
N LEU A 173 -21.85 1.84 4.79
CA LEU A 173 -21.43 3.11 5.35
C LEU A 173 -22.60 4.01 5.70
N ARG A 174 -22.50 4.69 6.83
CA ARG A 174 -23.47 5.68 7.30
C ARG A 174 -22.77 6.98 7.71
N LYS A 175 -23.48 8.08 7.54
CA LYS A 175 -23.06 9.36 8.10
C LYS A 175 -22.91 9.22 9.62
N GLY A 176 -21.76 9.67 10.14
CA GLY A 176 -21.43 9.54 11.55
C GLY A 176 -20.59 8.30 11.91
N ASP A 177 -20.39 7.35 10.98
CA ASP A 177 -19.37 6.32 11.15
C ASP A 177 -17.99 6.98 11.26
N THR A 178 -17.08 6.37 12.01
CA THR A 178 -15.75 6.94 12.24
C THR A 178 -14.65 5.95 11.93
N PHE A 179 -13.49 6.48 11.60
CA PHE A 179 -12.29 5.68 11.48
C PHE A 179 -11.11 6.33 12.17
N THR A 180 -10.17 5.50 12.59
CA THR A 180 -8.85 5.88 13.09
C THR A 180 -7.81 5.00 12.43
N VAL A 181 -6.69 5.56 12.01
CA VAL A 181 -5.65 4.85 11.26
C VAL A 181 -4.26 5.26 11.71
N ILE A 182 -3.37 4.28 11.75
CA ILE A 182 -1.93 4.42 11.95
C ILE A 182 -1.25 3.92 10.69
N TYR A 183 -0.42 4.74 10.06
CA TYR A 183 0.21 4.39 8.79
C TYR A 183 1.64 4.91 8.69
N GLU A 184 2.41 4.35 7.77
CA GLU A 184 3.75 4.79 7.42
C GLU A 184 3.68 5.87 6.35
N ALA A 185 4.18 7.07 6.65
CA ALA A 185 4.49 8.09 5.65
C ALA A 185 5.95 7.89 5.23
N LEU A 186 6.20 7.78 3.93
CA LEU A 186 7.56 7.58 3.42
C LEU A 186 8.28 8.90 3.27
N THR A 187 9.54 8.93 3.68
CA THR A 187 10.39 10.11 3.59
C THR A 187 11.70 9.82 2.85
N ALA A 188 12.21 10.85 2.20
CA ALA A 188 13.52 10.88 1.57
C ALA A 188 14.33 12.01 2.22
N ASP A 189 15.39 11.66 3.00
CA ASP A 189 16.17 12.59 3.83
C ASP A 189 15.27 13.36 4.83
N GLY A 190 14.32 12.68 5.46
CA GLY A 190 13.37 13.29 6.39
C GLY A 190 12.23 14.10 5.75
N GLU A 191 12.28 14.39 4.46
CA GLU A 191 11.25 15.13 3.74
C GLU A 191 10.16 14.19 3.20
N PRO A 192 8.87 14.54 3.34
CA PRO A 192 7.77 13.77 2.76
C PRO A 192 7.93 13.62 1.24
N ILE A 193 7.73 12.41 0.76
CA ILE A 193 7.87 12.13 -0.67
C ILE A 193 6.62 12.56 -1.42
N THR A 194 6.80 13.48 -2.39
CA THR A 194 5.72 14.00 -3.23
C THR A 194 6.01 13.87 -4.72
N TRP A 195 7.07 13.15 -5.13
CA TRP A 195 7.41 13.03 -6.55
C TRP A 195 6.30 12.36 -7.36
N GLY A 196 6.23 12.74 -8.63
CA GLY A 196 5.24 12.23 -9.58
C GLY A 196 3.92 12.98 -9.52
N SER A 197 3.00 12.61 -8.66
CA SER A 197 1.65 13.20 -8.57
C SER A 197 1.56 14.44 -7.67
N GLY A 198 2.58 14.71 -6.86
CA GLY A 198 2.51 15.70 -5.79
C GLY A 198 1.77 15.23 -4.54
N ALA A 199 1.16 14.04 -4.57
CA ALA A 199 0.56 13.40 -3.40
C ALA A 199 1.63 12.74 -2.53
N GLU A 200 1.45 12.76 -1.21
CA GLU A 200 2.36 12.14 -0.26
C GLU A 200 2.40 10.61 -0.47
N MET A 201 3.60 10.05 -0.57
CA MET A 201 3.78 8.61 -0.66
C MET A 201 3.66 7.96 0.71
N THR A 202 2.89 6.89 0.76
CA THR A 202 2.71 6.11 1.97
C THR A 202 3.26 4.71 1.82
N GLY A 203 3.73 4.18 2.94
CA GLY A 203 4.00 2.75 3.07
C GLY A 203 2.71 1.99 3.43
N ARG A 204 2.79 1.24 4.49
CA ARG A 204 1.73 0.35 4.96
C ARG A 204 0.86 1.04 6.00
N VAL A 205 -0.42 0.71 6.00
CA VAL A 205 -1.27 0.92 7.17
C VAL A 205 -0.83 -0.08 8.24
N LEU A 206 -0.40 0.42 9.39
CA LEU A 206 0.07 -0.40 10.51
C LEU A 206 -1.08 -0.90 11.38
N ALA A 207 -2.09 -0.06 11.57
CA ALA A 207 -3.33 -0.44 12.23
C ALA A 207 -4.46 0.51 11.83
N ALA A 208 -5.68 0.01 11.92
CA ALA A 208 -6.86 0.84 11.78
C ALA A 208 -8.01 0.31 12.64
N GLU A 209 -8.87 1.22 13.06
CA GLU A 209 -10.16 0.95 13.65
C GLU A 209 -11.25 1.67 12.84
N PHE A 210 -12.34 0.98 12.57
CA PHE A 210 -13.50 1.50 11.88
C PHE A 210 -14.76 1.25 12.72
N VAL A 211 -15.48 2.28 13.09
CA VAL A 211 -16.75 2.16 13.80
C VAL A 211 -17.89 2.36 12.81
N ASN A 212 -18.57 1.28 12.49
CA ASN A 212 -19.72 1.27 11.59
C ASN A 212 -20.97 0.88 12.36
N ARG A 213 -21.97 1.77 12.35
CA ARG A 213 -23.25 1.56 13.09
C ARG A 213 -23.05 1.21 14.56
N GLY A 214 -22.07 1.83 15.21
CA GLY A 214 -21.75 1.59 16.63
C GLY A 214 -20.97 0.29 16.90
N ARG A 215 -20.62 -0.48 15.87
CA ARG A 215 -19.78 -1.66 15.99
C ARG A 215 -18.35 -1.33 15.56
N SER A 216 -17.37 -1.64 16.42
CA SER A 216 -15.97 -1.44 16.13
C SER A 216 -15.36 -2.66 15.41
N TYR A 217 -14.58 -2.38 14.38
CA TYR A 217 -13.77 -3.32 13.62
C TYR A 217 -12.33 -2.82 13.68
N SER A 218 -11.42 -3.66 14.17
CA SER A 218 -10.01 -3.28 14.32
C SER A 218 -9.12 -4.24 13.56
N SER A 219 -8.02 -3.72 13.05
CA SER A 219 -7.02 -4.50 12.33
C SER A 219 -5.62 -3.95 12.60
N VAL A 220 -4.65 -4.84 12.80
CA VAL A 220 -3.25 -4.51 13.07
C VAL A 220 -2.34 -5.36 12.20
N TRP A 221 -1.32 -4.73 11.62
CA TRP A 221 -0.26 -5.43 10.91
C TRP A 221 0.70 -6.08 11.89
N TYR A 222 0.98 -7.36 11.67
CA TYR A 222 1.96 -8.08 12.47
C TYR A 222 2.69 -9.10 11.61
N ALA A 223 4.00 -9.25 11.82
CA ALA A 223 4.82 -10.27 11.20
C ALA A 223 5.27 -11.25 12.28
N GLU A 224 4.80 -12.50 12.20
CA GLU A 224 5.27 -13.58 13.05
C GLU A 224 6.73 -13.92 12.73
N SER A 225 7.44 -14.50 13.69
CA SER A 225 8.86 -14.84 13.55
C SER A 225 9.09 -15.76 12.34
N GLY A 226 9.86 -15.29 11.35
CA GLY A 226 10.15 -16.03 10.12
C GLY A 226 9.04 -16.08 9.06
N ALA A 227 7.92 -15.38 9.27
CA ALA A 227 6.81 -15.32 8.33
C ALA A 227 6.67 -13.92 7.70
N LYS A 228 6.01 -13.87 6.54
CA LYS A 228 5.57 -12.62 5.93
C LYS A 228 4.43 -12.04 6.77
N GLY A 229 4.52 -10.77 7.15
CA GLY A 229 3.48 -10.11 7.94
C GLY A 229 2.11 -10.09 7.23
N THR A 230 1.07 -10.05 8.04
CA THR A 230 -0.33 -9.94 7.61
C THR A 230 -1.15 -9.15 8.62
N TYR A 231 -2.41 -8.87 8.29
CA TYR A 231 -3.32 -8.19 9.20
C TYR A 231 -4.04 -9.18 10.13
N TYR A 232 -4.12 -8.81 11.40
CA TYR A 232 -4.84 -9.53 12.45
C TYR A 232 -5.85 -8.62 13.12
N GLY A 233 -6.95 -9.19 13.63
CA GLY A 233 -7.75 -8.53 14.64
C GLY A 233 -6.98 -8.34 15.93
N LEU A 234 -7.41 -7.44 16.80
CA LEU A 234 -6.77 -7.25 18.12
C LEU A 234 -6.91 -8.50 19.04
N ASP A 235 -7.75 -9.44 18.66
CA ASP A 235 -7.92 -10.77 19.28
C ASP A 235 -6.92 -11.82 18.78
N GLY A 236 -6.06 -11.46 17.82
CA GLY A 236 -5.07 -12.34 17.20
C GLY A 236 -5.63 -13.25 16.11
N GLN A 237 -6.88 -13.04 15.68
CA GLN A 237 -7.42 -13.72 14.50
C GLN A 237 -6.95 -13.02 13.22
N SER A 238 -6.40 -13.76 12.26
CA SER A 238 -5.97 -13.21 10.99
C SER A 238 -7.17 -12.67 10.22
N LYS A 239 -7.05 -11.46 9.69
CA LYS A 239 -8.01 -10.88 8.74
C LYS A 239 -7.93 -11.53 7.36
N ARG A 240 -6.82 -12.18 7.08
CA ARG A 240 -6.64 -12.96 5.86
C ARG A 240 -7.30 -14.32 6.05
N ARG A 241 -8.38 -14.58 5.34
CA ARG A 241 -8.95 -15.93 5.27
C ARG A 241 -7.93 -16.86 4.62
N ALA A 242 -7.86 -18.10 5.10
CA ALA A 242 -7.02 -19.13 4.51
C ALA A 242 -7.32 -19.33 3.00
N PHE A 243 -8.57 -19.02 2.60
CA PHE A 243 -9.02 -19.11 1.20
C PHE A 243 -9.91 -17.92 0.82
N LEU A 244 -9.67 -17.39 -0.40
CA LEU A 244 -10.54 -16.38 -1.00
C LEU A 244 -11.94 -16.95 -1.24
N GLY A 245 -12.95 -16.12 -1.20
CA GLY A 245 -14.35 -16.50 -1.47
C GLY A 245 -14.61 -16.87 -2.93
N SER A 246 -13.78 -16.39 -3.86
CA SER A 246 -13.88 -16.65 -5.30
C SER A 246 -12.49 -16.64 -5.95
N PRO A 247 -12.25 -17.54 -6.93
CA PRO A 247 -11.04 -17.53 -7.77
C PRO A 247 -11.05 -16.44 -8.85
N LEU A 248 -12.16 -15.72 -9.02
CA LEU A 248 -12.33 -14.62 -9.98
C LEU A 248 -12.67 -13.33 -9.25
N ALA A 249 -12.16 -12.19 -9.73
CA ALA A 249 -12.44 -10.88 -9.14
C ALA A 249 -13.92 -10.49 -9.30
N PHE A 250 -14.47 -10.73 -10.49
CA PHE A 250 -15.87 -10.46 -10.82
C PHE A 250 -16.43 -11.65 -11.58
N SER A 251 -17.48 -12.29 -11.05
CA SER A 251 -18.09 -13.45 -11.71
C SER A 251 -19.49 -13.72 -11.19
N ARG A 252 -20.31 -14.30 -12.05
CA ARG A 252 -21.64 -14.84 -11.70
C ARG A 252 -21.53 -16.36 -11.55
N ILE A 253 -21.96 -16.89 -10.41
CA ILE A 253 -22.12 -18.33 -10.24
C ILE A 253 -23.27 -18.79 -11.12
N THR A 254 -23.01 -19.72 -12.03
CA THR A 254 -24.01 -20.29 -12.93
C THR A 254 -24.43 -21.70 -12.52
N SER A 255 -23.57 -22.42 -11.78
CA SER A 255 -23.91 -23.72 -11.24
C SER A 255 -23.22 -23.96 -9.91
N THR A 256 -23.96 -24.46 -8.94
CA THR A 256 -23.48 -24.75 -7.59
C THR A 256 -23.14 -26.22 -7.40
N PHE A 257 -22.48 -26.53 -6.28
CA PHE A 257 -22.18 -27.89 -5.85
C PHE A 257 -23.47 -28.63 -5.49
N ALA A 258 -24.00 -29.44 -6.43
CA ALA A 258 -25.29 -30.14 -6.29
C ALA A 258 -25.42 -31.31 -7.25
N MET A 259 -26.42 -32.18 -7.02
CA MET A 259 -26.88 -33.14 -8.03
C MET A 259 -27.60 -32.40 -9.15
N ARG A 260 -27.18 -32.60 -10.39
CA ARG A 260 -27.82 -32.00 -11.57
C ARG A 260 -27.80 -32.92 -12.79
N MET A 261 -28.68 -32.64 -13.76
CA MET A 261 -28.59 -33.24 -15.08
C MET A 261 -27.29 -32.77 -15.78
N HIS A 262 -26.44 -33.70 -16.20
CA HIS A 262 -25.20 -33.35 -16.88
C HIS A 262 -25.51 -32.82 -18.29
N PRO A 263 -25.06 -31.59 -18.67
CA PRO A 263 -25.54 -30.94 -19.89
C PRO A 263 -25.12 -31.64 -21.18
N ILE A 264 -24.06 -32.46 -21.16
CA ILE A 264 -23.56 -33.17 -22.32
C ILE A 264 -23.99 -34.65 -22.30
N LEU A 265 -23.99 -35.28 -21.13
CA LEU A 265 -24.27 -36.72 -21.01
C LEU A 265 -25.73 -37.05 -20.76
N ASN A 266 -26.58 -36.06 -20.49
CA ASN A 266 -28.00 -36.19 -20.17
C ASN A 266 -28.30 -37.24 -19.07
N THR A 267 -27.42 -37.34 -18.07
CA THR A 267 -27.54 -38.22 -16.90
C THR A 267 -27.46 -37.41 -15.62
N TRP A 268 -28.18 -37.86 -14.60
CA TRP A 268 -28.05 -37.24 -13.25
C TRP A 268 -26.67 -37.53 -12.69
N ARG A 269 -25.89 -36.48 -12.43
CA ARG A 269 -24.55 -36.55 -11.86
C ARG A 269 -24.33 -35.47 -10.81
N ALA A 270 -23.51 -35.81 -9.82
CA ALA A 270 -23.03 -34.81 -8.87
C ALA A 270 -22.14 -33.79 -9.59
N HIS A 271 -22.50 -32.53 -9.53
CA HIS A 271 -21.61 -31.44 -9.87
C HIS A 271 -20.67 -31.21 -8.69
N ARG A 272 -19.41 -31.62 -8.85
CA ARG A 272 -18.40 -31.71 -7.76
C ARG A 272 -17.65 -30.39 -7.55
N GLY A 273 -18.13 -29.29 -8.13
CA GLY A 273 -17.52 -27.97 -8.06
C GLY A 273 -18.54 -26.86 -8.15
N VAL A 274 -18.08 -25.66 -8.42
CA VAL A 274 -18.86 -24.46 -8.71
C VAL A 274 -18.43 -23.92 -10.07
N ASP A 275 -19.39 -23.60 -10.92
CA ASP A 275 -19.13 -22.99 -12.21
C ASP A 275 -19.31 -21.46 -12.13
N TYR A 276 -18.29 -20.72 -12.51
CA TYR A 276 -18.27 -19.27 -12.58
C TYR A 276 -18.28 -18.81 -14.03
N ALA A 277 -19.36 -18.20 -14.49
CA ALA A 277 -19.40 -17.61 -15.84
C ALA A 277 -18.53 -16.36 -15.89
N ALA A 278 -17.62 -16.35 -16.85
CA ALA A 278 -16.78 -15.20 -17.15
C ALA A 278 -16.28 -15.29 -18.61
N PRO A 279 -15.99 -14.16 -19.28
CA PRO A 279 -15.41 -14.14 -20.60
C PRO A 279 -14.10 -14.92 -20.68
N THR A 280 -13.83 -15.55 -21.84
CA THR A 280 -12.53 -16.17 -22.11
C THR A 280 -11.42 -15.13 -21.92
N GLY A 281 -10.34 -15.52 -21.22
CA GLY A 281 -9.21 -14.63 -20.92
C GLY A 281 -9.30 -13.95 -19.57
N THR A 282 -10.44 -14.02 -18.86
CA THR A 282 -10.56 -13.47 -17.49
C THR A 282 -9.51 -14.13 -16.57
N PRO A 283 -8.71 -13.34 -15.82
CA PRO A 283 -7.69 -13.89 -14.93
C PRO A 283 -8.25 -14.79 -13.84
N VAL A 284 -7.69 -16.00 -13.71
CA VAL A 284 -8.00 -16.96 -12.65
C VAL A 284 -6.91 -16.90 -11.59
N ARG A 285 -7.30 -16.75 -10.32
CA ARG A 285 -6.40 -16.58 -9.19
C ARG A 285 -6.45 -17.78 -8.25
N SER A 286 -5.30 -18.14 -7.66
CA SER A 286 -5.28 -19.10 -6.57
C SER A 286 -6.08 -18.59 -5.38
N VAL A 287 -7.01 -19.38 -4.87
CA VAL A 287 -7.79 -18.99 -3.68
C VAL A 287 -7.00 -19.08 -2.39
N GLY A 288 -5.89 -19.83 -2.34
CA GLY A 288 -5.01 -20.00 -1.19
C GLY A 288 -3.55 -20.09 -1.60
N GLU A 289 -2.63 -19.91 -0.66
CA GLU A 289 -1.23 -20.22 -0.90
C GLU A 289 -1.03 -21.74 -1.01
N GLY A 290 -0.09 -22.18 -1.84
CA GLY A 290 0.18 -23.62 -2.00
C GLY A 290 1.24 -23.92 -3.01
N VAL A 291 1.31 -25.21 -3.39
CA VAL A 291 2.22 -25.73 -4.41
C VAL A 291 1.40 -26.35 -5.54
N VAL A 292 1.72 -26.00 -6.76
CA VAL A 292 1.06 -26.57 -7.96
C VAL A 292 1.40 -28.05 -8.07
N GLU A 293 0.42 -28.91 -7.87
CA GLU A 293 0.56 -30.37 -8.03
C GLU A 293 0.43 -30.79 -9.48
N LEU A 294 -0.46 -30.11 -10.22
CA LEU A 294 -0.72 -30.39 -11.63
C LEU A 294 -0.93 -29.07 -12.38
N ALA A 295 -0.31 -28.97 -13.55
CA ALA A 295 -0.53 -27.91 -14.52
C ALA A 295 -0.43 -28.55 -15.92
N GLY A 296 -1.57 -28.71 -16.62
CA GLY A 296 -1.60 -29.40 -17.90
C GLY A 296 -3.01 -29.71 -18.39
N ARG A 297 -3.15 -30.67 -19.26
CA ARG A 297 -4.43 -31.06 -19.87
C ARG A 297 -4.90 -32.40 -19.32
N GLN A 298 -6.15 -32.46 -18.88
CA GLN A 298 -6.82 -33.68 -18.43
C GLN A 298 -8.14 -33.90 -19.20
N ASN A 299 -8.51 -35.18 -19.38
CA ASN A 299 -9.78 -35.53 -20.03
C ASN A 299 -10.96 -35.01 -19.20
N GLY A 300 -11.93 -34.36 -19.84
CA GLY A 300 -13.07 -33.71 -19.20
C GLY A 300 -12.76 -32.29 -18.69
N TYR A 301 -11.72 -32.09 -17.91
CA TYR A 301 -11.34 -30.79 -17.37
C TYR A 301 -10.71 -29.84 -18.40
N GLY A 302 -10.19 -30.35 -19.51
CA GLY A 302 -9.43 -29.52 -20.44
C GLY A 302 -8.09 -29.09 -19.85
N ASN A 303 -7.72 -27.84 -20.04
CA ASN A 303 -6.56 -27.26 -19.36
C ASN A 303 -6.92 -27.03 -17.88
N VAL A 304 -6.10 -27.57 -16.99
CA VAL A 304 -6.39 -27.61 -15.55
C VAL A 304 -5.15 -27.33 -14.72
N VAL A 305 -5.35 -26.64 -13.61
CA VAL A 305 -4.36 -26.45 -12.54
C VAL A 305 -4.92 -27.04 -11.26
N GLU A 306 -4.12 -27.87 -10.57
CA GLU A 306 -4.40 -28.33 -9.21
C GLU A 306 -3.35 -27.77 -8.26
N ILE A 307 -3.78 -27.21 -7.14
CA ILE A 307 -2.91 -26.60 -6.13
C ILE A 307 -3.14 -27.29 -4.80
N LYS A 308 -2.07 -27.84 -4.23
CA LYS A 308 -2.07 -28.41 -2.88
C LYS A 308 -1.76 -27.33 -1.87
N HIS A 309 -2.63 -27.21 -0.89
CA HIS A 309 -2.56 -26.28 0.24
C HIS A 309 -2.20 -27.04 1.54
N SER A 310 -2.04 -26.30 2.64
CA SER A 310 -1.88 -26.89 3.96
C SER A 310 -3.14 -27.66 4.42
N GLY A 311 -2.98 -28.63 5.30
CA GLY A 311 -4.09 -29.37 5.91
C GLY A 311 -4.85 -30.25 4.92
N GLU A 312 -4.13 -30.98 4.02
CA GLU A 312 -4.69 -31.94 3.06
C GLU A 312 -5.81 -31.36 2.17
N ARG A 313 -5.70 -30.07 1.85
CA ARG A 313 -6.65 -29.34 1.01
C ARG A 313 -6.06 -29.17 -0.39
N THR A 314 -6.89 -29.36 -1.42
CA THR A 314 -6.50 -29.15 -2.82
C THR A 314 -7.59 -28.38 -3.55
N THR A 315 -7.20 -27.44 -4.41
CA THR A 315 -8.13 -26.72 -5.28
C THR A 315 -7.85 -27.04 -6.74
N VAL A 316 -8.93 -27.09 -7.56
CA VAL A 316 -8.88 -27.41 -8.98
C VAL A 316 -9.47 -26.24 -9.77
N TYR A 317 -8.76 -25.82 -10.80
CA TYR A 317 -9.14 -24.75 -11.72
C TYR A 317 -9.16 -25.31 -13.12
N ALA A 318 -10.33 -25.55 -13.70
CA ALA A 318 -10.49 -26.26 -14.97
C ALA A 318 -11.12 -25.41 -16.08
N HIS A 319 -11.14 -25.95 -17.30
CA HIS A 319 -11.59 -25.35 -18.55
C HIS A 319 -10.79 -24.11 -18.97
N LEU A 320 -9.53 -23.97 -18.49
CA LEU A 320 -8.70 -22.82 -18.74
C LEU A 320 -8.37 -22.65 -20.24
N SER A 321 -8.31 -21.42 -20.71
CA SER A 321 -7.76 -21.07 -22.03
C SER A 321 -6.24 -21.11 -22.03
N ARG A 322 -5.62 -20.71 -20.90
CA ARG A 322 -4.17 -20.63 -20.71
C ARG A 322 -3.82 -21.00 -19.27
N ILE A 323 -2.68 -21.65 -19.09
CA ILE A 323 -2.07 -21.97 -17.81
C ILE A 323 -0.85 -21.06 -17.65
N ASP A 324 -0.75 -20.34 -16.53
CA ASP A 324 0.30 -19.36 -16.25
C ASP A 324 1.32 -19.86 -15.20
N VAL A 325 1.18 -21.10 -14.73
CA VAL A 325 2.02 -21.73 -13.70
C VAL A 325 2.51 -23.10 -14.14
N ARG A 326 3.50 -23.65 -13.45
CA ARG A 326 4.07 -24.97 -13.71
C ARG A 326 4.04 -25.86 -12.47
N LYS A 327 4.01 -27.18 -12.67
CA LYS A 327 4.09 -28.17 -11.59
C LYS A 327 5.31 -27.92 -10.70
N GLY A 328 5.12 -28.00 -9.39
CA GLY A 328 6.13 -27.72 -8.36
C GLY A 328 6.29 -26.24 -8.02
N GLN A 329 5.65 -25.33 -8.74
CA GLN A 329 5.71 -23.90 -8.44
C GLN A 329 4.93 -23.59 -7.16
N ARG A 330 5.54 -22.81 -6.25
CA ARG A 330 4.84 -22.22 -5.11
C ARG A 330 4.06 -20.99 -5.58
N VAL A 331 2.80 -20.89 -5.18
CA VAL A 331 1.92 -19.77 -5.49
C VAL A 331 1.38 -19.16 -4.20
N GLU A 332 1.28 -17.85 -4.17
CA GLU A 332 0.64 -17.10 -3.09
C GLU A 332 -0.87 -17.05 -3.32
N GLN A 333 -1.65 -16.78 -2.25
CA GLN A 333 -3.07 -16.48 -2.37
C GLN A 333 -3.26 -15.24 -3.24
N GLY A 334 -4.20 -15.31 -4.21
CA GLY A 334 -4.46 -14.24 -5.16
C GLY A 334 -3.53 -14.23 -6.37
N ALA A 335 -2.47 -15.07 -6.41
CA ALA A 335 -1.58 -15.19 -7.58
C ALA A 335 -2.35 -15.71 -8.79
N GLN A 336 -2.11 -15.12 -9.97
CA GLN A 336 -2.71 -15.59 -11.21
C GLN A 336 -2.14 -16.95 -11.59
N VAL A 337 -3.03 -17.92 -11.87
CA VAL A 337 -2.67 -19.31 -12.22
C VAL A 337 -3.08 -19.70 -13.64
N GLY A 338 -3.91 -18.87 -14.29
CA GLY A 338 -4.37 -19.08 -15.64
C GLY A 338 -5.44 -18.07 -16.04
N ALA A 339 -6.17 -18.40 -17.11
CA ALA A 339 -7.27 -17.59 -17.60
C ALA A 339 -8.48 -18.48 -17.97
N VAL A 340 -9.67 -17.95 -17.76
CA VAL A 340 -10.96 -18.61 -18.11
C VAL A 340 -10.98 -18.99 -19.58
N GLY A 341 -11.54 -20.15 -19.89
CA GLY A 341 -11.73 -20.67 -21.24
C GLY A 341 -12.96 -21.56 -21.38
N ALA A 342 -12.90 -22.43 -22.37
CA ALA A 342 -13.94 -23.42 -22.68
C ALA A 342 -13.31 -24.73 -23.16
N THR A 343 -12.14 -25.10 -22.61
CA THR A 343 -11.43 -26.34 -23.02
C THR A 343 -12.02 -27.55 -22.29
N GLY A 344 -11.89 -28.73 -22.89
CA GLY A 344 -12.47 -29.98 -22.35
C GLY A 344 -14.00 -30.07 -22.54
N TRP A 345 -14.72 -30.59 -21.53
CA TRP A 345 -16.17 -30.78 -21.61
C TRP A 345 -16.93 -29.53 -21.11
N ALA A 346 -16.71 -28.43 -21.80
CA ALA A 346 -17.38 -27.16 -21.49
C ALA A 346 -18.38 -26.80 -22.61
N THR A 347 -19.56 -26.32 -22.23
CA THR A 347 -20.61 -25.86 -23.16
C THR A 347 -20.47 -24.38 -23.54
N GLY A 348 -19.61 -23.64 -22.86
CA GLY A 348 -19.30 -22.24 -23.09
C GLY A 348 -18.23 -21.74 -22.13
N PRO A 349 -17.77 -20.49 -22.27
CA PRO A 349 -16.72 -19.95 -21.42
C PRO A 349 -17.14 -19.88 -19.95
N HIS A 350 -16.43 -20.61 -19.08
CA HIS A 350 -16.59 -20.58 -17.63
C HIS A 350 -15.36 -21.16 -16.94
N LEU A 351 -15.19 -20.89 -15.66
CA LEU A 351 -14.27 -21.58 -14.77
C LEU A 351 -15.03 -22.64 -13.99
N HIS A 352 -14.62 -23.90 -14.07
CA HIS A 352 -15.03 -24.95 -13.15
C HIS A 352 -14.02 -24.99 -11.99
N PHE A 353 -14.52 -24.80 -10.76
CA PHE A 353 -13.71 -24.71 -9.56
C PHE A 353 -14.13 -25.77 -8.53
N GLU A 354 -13.16 -26.58 -8.09
CA GLU A 354 -13.38 -27.58 -7.02
C GLU A 354 -12.53 -27.28 -5.80
N PHE A 355 -13.05 -27.64 -4.64
CA PHE A 355 -12.33 -27.69 -3.37
C PHE A 355 -12.36 -29.13 -2.83
N LYS A 356 -11.19 -29.70 -2.54
CA LYS A 356 -11.03 -31.06 -2.01
C LYS A 356 -10.43 -31.00 -0.62
N VAL A 357 -10.92 -31.84 0.29
CA VAL A 357 -10.35 -32.10 1.63
C VAL A 357 -10.12 -33.60 1.74
N ASN A 358 -8.89 -34.01 2.05
CA ASN A 358 -8.50 -35.43 2.07
C ASN A 358 -8.91 -36.15 0.75
N GLY A 359 -8.72 -35.49 -0.39
CA GLY A 359 -9.06 -36.03 -1.71
C GLY A 359 -10.57 -36.05 -2.07
N LYS A 360 -11.48 -35.72 -1.14
CA LYS A 360 -12.93 -35.69 -1.35
C LYS A 360 -13.39 -34.26 -1.67
N GLN A 361 -14.19 -34.11 -2.74
CA GLN A 361 -14.78 -32.82 -3.08
C GLN A 361 -15.73 -32.34 -1.98
N GLN A 362 -15.60 -31.06 -1.65
CA GLN A 362 -16.43 -30.32 -0.72
C GLN A 362 -17.08 -29.13 -1.43
N ASN A 363 -18.16 -28.62 -0.89
CA ASN A 363 -18.78 -27.40 -1.43
C ASN A 363 -17.80 -26.20 -1.29
N PRO A 364 -17.26 -25.65 -2.40
CA PRO A 364 -16.27 -24.58 -2.34
C PRO A 364 -16.77 -23.33 -1.60
N LEU A 365 -18.07 -23.00 -1.74
CA LEU A 365 -18.66 -21.82 -1.09
C LEU A 365 -18.76 -21.99 0.43
N ALA A 366 -19.08 -23.21 0.89
CA ALA A 366 -19.08 -23.53 2.32
C ALA A 366 -17.67 -23.52 2.91
N MET A 367 -16.70 -24.07 2.16
CA MET A 367 -15.29 -24.08 2.57
C MET A 367 -14.68 -22.68 2.65
N ALA A 368 -15.01 -21.78 1.72
CA ALA A 368 -14.58 -20.39 1.79
C ALA A 368 -15.16 -19.63 3.00
N LYS A 369 -16.40 -19.97 3.42
CA LYS A 369 -17.01 -19.41 4.64
C LYS A 369 -16.44 -20.01 5.92
N ALA A 370 -16.16 -21.33 5.92
CA ALA A 370 -15.65 -22.07 7.06
C ALA A 370 -14.12 -22.03 7.19
N ALA A 371 -13.43 -21.35 6.26
CA ALA A 371 -11.98 -21.19 6.37
C ALA A 371 -11.66 -20.50 7.70
N GLU A 372 -11.15 -21.28 8.65
CA GLU A 372 -10.74 -20.78 9.96
C GLU A 372 -9.79 -19.61 9.77
N ALA A 373 -10.06 -18.51 10.47
CA ALA A 373 -9.11 -17.44 10.58
C ALA A 373 -7.83 -18.02 11.20
N LEU A 374 -6.70 -17.89 10.50
CA LEU A 374 -5.41 -18.24 11.06
C LEU A 374 -5.24 -17.43 12.35
N THR A 375 -4.79 -18.05 13.42
CA THR A 375 -4.49 -17.36 14.69
C THR A 375 -2.99 -17.23 14.86
N ILE A 376 -2.56 -16.25 15.63
CA ILE A 376 -1.15 -16.07 16.01
C ILE A 376 -0.59 -17.36 16.56
N ALA A 377 0.57 -17.77 16.07
CA ALA A 377 1.27 -18.96 16.53
C ALA A 377 1.63 -18.86 18.02
N PRO A 378 1.57 -19.96 18.79
CA PRO A 378 1.82 -19.95 20.24
C PRO A 378 3.08 -19.21 20.67
N PRO A 379 4.27 -19.34 20.00
CA PRO A 379 5.49 -18.65 20.43
C PRO A 379 5.44 -17.13 20.24
N ASP A 380 4.59 -16.64 19.37
CA ASP A 380 4.47 -15.19 19.08
C ASP A 380 3.32 -14.50 19.83
N LYS A 381 2.47 -15.26 20.55
CA LYS A 381 1.29 -14.69 21.25
C LYS A 381 1.63 -13.57 22.22
N GLN A 382 2.72 -13.70 23.00
CA GLN A 382 3.10 -12.68 23.98
C GLN A 382 3.64 -11.41 23.30
N LYS A 383 4.45 -11.57 22.26
CA LYS A 383 4.95 -10.44 21.46
C LYS A 383 3.80 -9.69 20.77
N PHE A 384 2.85 -10.45 20.22
CA PHE A 384 1.65 -9.89 19.62
C PHE A 384 0.81 -9.12 20.64
N ALA A 385 0.58 -9.66 21.83
CA ALA A 385 -0.18 -8.96 22.89
C ALA A 385 0.47 -7.64 23.29
N THR A 386 1.80 -7.61 23.42
CA THR A 386 2.55 -6.37 23.70
C THR A 386 2.39 -5.37 22.56
N HIS A 387 2.51 -5.83 21.30
CA HIS A 387 2.32 -4.99 20.11
C HIS A 387 0.89 -4.41 20.07
N VAL A 388 -0.13 -5.23 20.31
CA VAL A 388 -1.54 -4.78 20.37
C VAL A 388 -1.76 -3.74 21.46
N ALA A 389 -1.14 -3.89 22.63
CA ALA A 389 -1.25 -2.89 23.70
C ALA A 389 -0.71 -1.50 23.27
N GLN A 390 0.44 -1.49 22.60
CA GLN A 390 1.02 -0.26 22.03
C GLN A 390 0.11 0.37 20.98
N VAL A 391 -0.39 -0.45 20.04
CA VAL A 391 -1.29 -0.01 18.96
C VAL A 391 -2.58 0.59 19.54
N ARG A 392 -3.18 -0.03 20.55
CA ARG A 392 -4.39 0.51 21.22
C ARG A 392 -4.17 1.91 21.77
N THR A 393 -3.06 2.12 22.49
CA THR A 393 -2.70 3.44 22.99
C THR A 393 -2.56 4.48 21.88
N GLN A 394 -1.94 4.10 20.75
CA GLN A 394 -1.81 4.98 19.60
C GLN A 394 -3.16 5.29 18.92
N LEU A 395 -4.06 4.31 18.78
CA LEU A 395 -5.40 4.51 18.26
C LEU A 395 -6.23 5.44 19.19
N GLU A 396 -6.14 5.28 20.50
CA GLU A 396 -6.78 6.16 21.49
C GLU A 396 -6.28 7.60 21.38
N ILE A 397 -4.96 7.80 21.22
CA ILE A 397 -4.37 9.12 21.00
C ILE A 397 -4.93 9.73 19.70
N ALA A 398 -4.94 9.00 18.60
CA ALA A 398 -5.44 9.48 17.31
C ALA A 398 -6.92 9.85 17.38
N THR A 399 -7.74 9.07 18.08
CA THR A 399 -9.15 9.38 18.32
C THR A 399 -9.33 10.65 19.16
N SER A 400 -8.50 10.83 20.21
CA SER A 400 -8.56 12.02 21.07
C SER A 400 -8.17 13.30 20.35
N MET A 401 -7.26 13.23 19.40
CA MET A 401 -6.85 14.38 18.56
C MET A 401 -7.97 14.84 17.64
N ALA A 402 -8.77 13.93 17.08
CA ALA A 402 -9.93 14.28 16.25
C ALA A 402 -11.01 15.06 17.01
N GLY A 403 -11.25 14.69 18.28
CA GLY A 403 -12.22 15.40 19.13
C GLY A 403 -11.82 16.84 19.45
N ARG A 404 -10.54 17.18 19.42
CA ARG A 404 -10.06 18.53 19.72
C ARG A 404 -10.14 19.50 18.54
N THR A 405 -10.02 19.01 17.33
CA THR A 405 -10.15 19.85 16.12
C THR A 405 -11.60 20.28 15.86
N GLN A 406 -12.60 19.58 16.36
CA GLN A 406 -14.01 19.96 16.24
C GLN A 406 -14.48 21.06 17.21
N PHE A 407 -13.67 21.43 18.22
CA PHE A 407 -14.02 22.47 19.21
C PHE A 407 -13.26 23.81 19.02
N SER A 408 -12.52 23.96 17.90
CA SER A 408 -11.73 25.17 17.60
C SER A 408 -12.23 25.97 16.38
N GLU A 409 -13.49 25.78 15.96
CA GLU A 409 -14.18 26.64 14.98
C GLU A 409 -15.27 27.47 15.63
#